data_b208d690d697fd7932b0360e39270914
#
_entry.id   b208d690d697fd7932b0360e39270914
#
_cell.length_a   1.000
_cell.length_b   1.000
_cell.length_c   1.000
_cell.angle_alpha   90.00
_cell.angle_beta   90.00
_cell.angle_gamma   90.00
#
_symmetry.space_group_name_H-M   'P 1'
#
loop_
_entity.id
_entity.type
_entity.pdbx_description
1 polymer ?
#
loop_
_entity_poly.entity_id
_entity_poly.type
_entity_poly.pdbx_seq_one_letter_code
_entity_poly.pdbx_strand_id
1 'polypeptide(L)'
;FNEVARQAITSDPDWCGGNYIKENKIPKRGLALARMLGHITYLSDESMAKKFGRDLKQDKINFNFDVEFQIESYLRYQGEKFVTSFDANTYLLMTKALDYFDPFNETDFIERMSKSKSRFLVISFTSDWRFPPKRSEEIVKTLIKLNKDVSYACIKSDGGHDAFLMKNDNYF
;
A
#
# COMPACT_ATOMS: atom_id res chain seq x y z
N PHE A 1 6.59 1.42 -6.76
CA PHE A 1 6.60 1.06 -5.33
C PHE A 1 7.04 -0.38 -5.11
N ASN A 2 6.34 -1.36 -5.71
CA ASN A 2 6.61 -2.79 -5.49
C ASN A 2 8.07 -3.17 -5.80
N GLU A 3 8.64 -2.66 -6.90
CA GLU A 3 10.03 -2.95 -7.24
C GLU A 3 11.03 -2.41 -6.21
N VAL A 4 10.82 -1.18 -5.70
CA VAL A 4 11.69 -0.61 -4.66
C VAL A 4 11.63 -1.44 -3.38
N ALA A 5 10.44 -1.87 -2.98
CA ALA A 5 10.26 -2.74 -1.82
C ALA A 5 10.93 -4.11 -2.01
N ARG A 6 10.81 -4.70 -3.20
CA ARG A 6 11.50 -5.95 -3.54
C ARG A 6 13.03 -5.80 -3.52
N GLN A 7 13.54 -4.71 -4.10
CA GLN A 7 14.99 -4.42 -4.06
C GLN A 7 15.48 -4.26 -2.62
N ALA A 8 14.73 -3.59 -1.76
CA ALA A 8 15.09 -3.48 -0.34
C ALA A 8 15.22 -4.85 0.33
N ILE A 9 14.30 -5.78 0.06
CA ILE A 9 14.34 -7.14 0.63
C ILE A 9 15.47 -7.96 0.01
N THR A 10 15.61 -7.97 -1.31
CA THR A 10 16.58 -8.83 -2.00
C THR A 10 18.03 -8.38 -1.86
N SER A 11 18.25 -7.10 -1.55
CA SER A 11 19.57 -6.55 -1.22
C SER A 11 19.99 -6.76 0.23
N ASP A 12 19.07 -7.20 1.11
CA ASP A 12 19.41 -7.55 2.48
C ASP A 12 20.29 -8.81 2.51
N PRO A 13 21.52 -8.77 3.07
CA PRO A 13 22.40 -9.94 3.11
C PRO A 13 21.76 -11.17 3.76
N ASP A 14 20.87 -10.95 4.73
CA ASP A 14 20.18 -12.02 5.44
C ASP A 14 19.02 -12.63 4.64
N TRP A 15 18.69 -12.11 3.48
CA TRP A 15 17.72 -12.75 2.58
C TRP A 15 18.24 -14.06 1.96
N CYS A 16 19.56 -14.18 1.79
CA CYS A 16 20.24 -15.41 1.33
C CYS A 16 19.64 -16.00 0.06
N GLY A 17 19.29 -15.16 -0.94
CA GLY A 17 18.67 -15.63 -2.19
C GLY A 17 17.31 -16.33 -1.99
N GLY A 18 16.59 -15.99 -0.93
CA GLY A 18 15.31 -16.59 -0.54
C GLY A 18 15.43 -17.80 0.40
N ASN A 19 16.64 -18.22 0.77
CA ASN A 19 16.89 -19.40 1.60
C ASN A 19 17.10 -19.06 3.08
N TYR A 20 16.79 -17.83 3.50
CA TYR A 20 17.04 -17.32 4.85
C TYR A 20 16.48 -18.19 5.98
N ILE A 21 15.35 -18.89 5.76
CA ILE A 21 14.78 -19.81 6.76
C ILE A 21 15.75 -20.99 7.03
N LYS A 22 16.35 -21.58 5.97
CA LYS A 22 17.33 -22.68 6.10
C LYS A 22 18.61 -22.21 6.79
N GLU A 23 18.96 -20.95 6.59
CA GLU A 23 20.13 -20.31 7.20
C GLU A 23 19.86 -19.77 8.60
N ASN A 24 18.66 -19.98 9.13
CA ASN A 24 18.19 -19.46 10.41
C ASN A 24 18.37 -17.93 10.53
N LYS A 25 18.05 -17.21 9.45
CA LYS A 25 18.15 -15.75 9.32
C LYS A 25 16.79 -15.14 9.04
N ILE A 26 16.70 -13.83 9.13
CA ILE A 26 15.53 -13.03 8.74
C ILE A 26 16.05 -11.75 8.09
N PRO A 27 15.64 -11.39 6.85
CA PRO A 27 16.03 -10.14 6.20
C PRO A 27 15.30 -8.95 6.79
N LYS A 28 15.62 -8.64 8.05
CA LYS A 28 14.91 -7.66 8.89
C LYS A 28 14.98 -6.25 8.31
N ARG A 29 16.16 -5.87 7.81
CA ARG A 29 16.38 -4.51 7.28
C ARG A 29 15.57 -4.28 6.01
N GLY A 30 15.64 -5.21 5.07
CA GLY A 30 14.93 -5.13 3.81
C GLY A 30 13.41 -5.15 4.00
N LEU A 31 12.92 -6.07 4.84
CA LEU A 31 11.49 -6.18 5.11
C LEU A 31 10.94 -4.96 5.87
N ALA A 32 11.71 -4.40 6.81
CA ALA A 32 11.34 -3.17 7.51
C ALA A 32 11.28 -1.97 6.54
N LEU A 33 12.28 -1.81 5.66
CA LEU A 33 12.29 -0.74 4.64
C LEU A 33 11.10 -0.87 3.67
N ALA A 34 10.77 -2.08 3.23
CA ALA A 34 9.60 -2.33 2.39
C ALA A 34 8.30 -1.87 3.08
N ARG A 35 8.18 -2.11 4.39
CA ARG A 35 7.02 -1.65 5.18
C ARG A 35 7.00 -0.14 5.35
N MET A 36 8.15 0.49 5.63
CA MET A 36 8.26 1.95 5.71
C MET A 36 7.81 2.62 4.42
N LEU A 37 8.23 2.11 3.27
CA LEU A 37 7.77 2.58 1.96
C LEU A 37 6.26 2.43 1.81
N GLY A 38 5.68 1.31 2.28
CA GLY A 38 4.23 1.11 2.32
C GLY A 38 3.54 2.24 3.08
N HIS A 39 3.99 2.55 4.29
CA HIS A 39 3.39 3.60 5.11
C HIS A 39 3.49 5.00 4.49
N ILE A 40 4.58 5.32 3.80
CA ILE A 40 4.70 6.58 3.04
C ILE A 40 3.65 6.64 1.92
N THR A 41 3.37 5.52 1.27
CA THR A 41 2.45 5.49 0.13
C THR A 41 0.97 5.33 0.50
N TYR A 42 0.66 4.98 1.74
CA TYR A 42 -0.72 4.77 2.20
C TYR A 42 -1.37 6.04 2.74
N LEU A 43 -0.60 6.97 3.27
CA LEU A 43 -1.11 8.24 3.77
C LEU A 43 -1.02 9.33 2.70
N SER A 44 -1.93 10.30 2.75
CA SER A 44 -1.82 11.52 1.97
C SER A 44 -0.79 12.48 2.55
N ASP A 45 -0.39 13.49 1.77
CA ASP A 45 0.47 14.57 2.23
C ASP A 45 -0.18 15.32 3.40
N GLU A 46 -1.46 15.65 3.28
CA GLU A 46 -2.22 16.32 4.33
C GLU A 46 -2.28 15.49 5.64
N SER A 47 -2.52 14.17 5.52
CA SER A 47 -2.52 13.28 6.67
C SER A 47 -1.16 13.19 7.34
N MET A 48 -0.09 13.13 6.55
CA MET A 48 1.28 13.10 7.06
C MET A 48 1.64 14.43 7.74
N ALA A 49 1.32 15.57 7.11
CA ALA A 49 1.56 16.88 7.66
C ALA A 49 0.79 17.10 8.98
N LYS A 50 -0.49 16.71 9.03
CA LYS A 50 -1.33 16.82 10.22
C LYS A 50 -0.85 15.94 11.38
N LYS A 51 -0.33 14.76 11.06
CA LYS A 51 0.06 13.77 12.08
C LYS A 51 1.47 14.02 12.64
N PHE A 52 2.37 14.48 11.82
CA PHE A 52 3.79 14.58 12.19
C PHE A 52 4.38 15.97 11.95
N GLY A 53 3.96 16.67 10.91
CA GLY A 53 4.52 17.97 10.55
C GLY A 53 6.04 17.95 10.51
N ARG A 54 6.66 18.84 11.29
CA ARG A 54 8.10 18.88 11.57
C ARG A 54 8.39 18.62 13.05
N ASP A 55 7.52 17.88 13.72
CA ASP A 55 7.64 17.62 15.16
C ASP A 55 8.89 16.79 15.45
N LEU A 56 9.66 17.27 16.41
CA LEU A 56 10.86 16.59 16.89
C LEU A 56 10.48 15.53 17.92
N LYS A 57 11.26 14.45 17.97
CA LYS A 57 11.16 13.42 19.03
C LYS A 57 11.73 13.93 20.37
N GLN A 58 12.72 14.81 20.29
CA GLN A 58 13.32 15.53 21.41
C GLN A 58 13.26 17.03 21.10
N ASP A 59 13.41 17.86 22.12
CA ASP A 59 13.21 19.32 21.99
C ASP A 59 14.28 20.04 21.15
N LYS A 60 15.27 19.33 20.64
CA LYS A 60 16.36 19.91 19.85
C LYS A 60 16.82 19.00 18.73
N ILE A 61 17.36 19.60 17.66
CA ILE A 61 18.05 18.93 16.58
C ILE A 61 19.51 18.69 16.99
N ASN A 62 19.99 17.46 16.81
CA ASN A 62 21.35 17.04 17.18
C ASN A 62 22.29 16.88 15.97
N PHE A 63 21.78 17.07 14.73
CA PHE A 63 22.53 16.97 13.48
C PHE A 63 23.27 15.63 13.32
N ASN A 64 22.61 14.53 13.70
CA ASN A 64 23.14 13.17 13.56
C ASN A 64 22.23 12.31 12.65
N PHE A 65 22.57 11.04 12.46
CA PHE A 65 21.79 10.09 11.67
C PHE A 65 20.80 9.24 12.50
N ASP A 66 20.63 9.57 13.77
CA ASP A 66 19.62 8.94 14.62
C ASP A 66 18.24 9.55 14.38
N VAL A 67 17.24 9.01 15.07
CA VAL A 67 15.86 9.51 14.99
C VAL A 67 15.74 10.88 15.63
N GLU A 68 15.45 11.89 14.84
CA GLU A 68 15.23 13.26 15.30
C GLU A 68 13.77 13.68 15.18
N PHE A 69 13.08 13.29 14.11
CA PHE A 69 11.68 13.65 13.86
C PHE A 69 10.70 12.53 14.24
N GLN A 70 9.49 12.92 14.62
CA GLN A 70 8.42 11.97 14.96
C GLN A 70 8.11 11.01 13.82
N ILE A 71 8.13 11.48 12.58
CA ILE A 71 7.89 10.65 11.39
C ILE A 71 8.94 9.53 11.26
N GLU A 72 10.21 9.80 11.55
CA GLU A 72 11.27 8.79 11.49
C GLU A 72 11.05 7.70 12.53
N SER A 73 10.68 8.11 13.76
CA SER A 73 10.32 7.18 14.85
C SER A 73 9.14 6.29 14.45
N TYR A 74 8.10 6.89 13.88
CA TYR A 74 6.93 6.17 13.41
C TYR A 74 7.27 5.14 12.33
N LEU A 75 8.01 5.54 11.31
CA LEU A 75 8.37 4.65 10.21
C LEU A 75 9.22 3.48 10.68
N ARG A 76 10.25 3.73 11.52
CA ARG A 76 11.08 2.66 12.09
C ARG A 76 10.24 1.69 12.93
N TYR A 77 9.37 2.20 13.80
CA TYR A 77 8.47 1.36 14.61
C TYR A 77 7.57 0.47 13.73
N GLN A 78 6.98 1.02 12.66
CA GLN A 78 6.13 0.24 11.77
C GLN A 78 6.92 -0.82 11.00
N GLY A 79 8.14 -0.52 10.60
CA GLY A 79 9.04 -1.48 9.96
C GLY A 79 9.39 -2.64 10.90
N GLU A 80 9.84 -2.34 12.12
CA GLU A 80 10.21 -3.33 13.14
C GLU A 80 9.03 -4.24 13.52
N LYS A 81 7.86 -3.65 13.75
CA LYS A 81 6.63 -4.41 14.05
C LYS A 81 6.28 -5.36 12.93
N PHE A 82 6.42 -4.96 11.67
CA PHE A 82 6.09 -5.78 10.52
C PHE A 82 7.00 -7.01 10.38
N VAL A 83 8.28 -6.86 10.65
CA VAL A 83 9.28 -7.95 10.61
C VAL A 83 8.90 -9.13 11.52
N THR A 84 8.23 -8.88 12.63
CA THR A 84 7.82 -9.94 13.57
C THR A 84 6.57 -10.68 13.14
N SER A 85 5.82 -10.17 12.15
CA SER A 85 4.50 -10.67 11.77
C SER A 85 4.38 -11.07 10.30
N PHE A 86 5.38 -10.79 9.47
CA PHE A 86 5.29 -11.03 8.04
C PHE A 86 6.55 -11.69 7.46
N ASP A 87 6.34 -12.52 6.45
CA ASP A 87 7.40 -13.26 5.76
C ASP A 87 7.89 -12.54 4.50
N ALA A 88 9.22 -12.46 4.33
CA ALA A 88 9.82 -11.74 3.23
C ALA A 88 9.55 -12.36 1.84
N ASN A 89 9.63 -13.68 1.71
CA ASN A 89 9.33 -14.36 0.45
C ASN A 89 7.85 -14.23 0.08
N THR A 90 6.97 -14.30 1.07
CA THR A 90 5.54 -14.04 0.87
C THR A 90 5.31 -12.61 0.37
N TYR A 91 6.01 -11.60 0.94
CA TYR A 91 5.93 -10.23 0.46
C TYR A 91 6.34 -10.11 -1.02
N LEU A 92 7.48 -10.72 -1.37
CA LEU A 92 7.98 -10.73 -2.76
C LEU A 92 6.96 -11.38 -3.70
N LEU A 93 6.43 -12.54 -3.33
CA LEU A 93 5.44 -13.27 -4.12
C LEU A 93 4.16 -12.45 -4.32
N MET A 94 3.60 -11.89 -3.25
CA MET A 94 2.37 -11.11 -3.31
C MET A 94 2.53 -9.86 -4.18
N THR A 95 3.67 -9.15 -4.07
CA THR A 95 3.92 -7.98 -4.92
C THR A 95 4.09 -8.35 -6.39
N LYS A 96 4.67 -9.50 -6.70
CA LYS A 96 4.75 -10.00 -8.09
C LYS A 96 3.37 -10.41 -8.62
N ALA A 97 2.56 -11.09 -7.82
CA ALA A 97 1.20 -11.45 -8.21
C ALA A 97 0.37 -10.20 -8.54
N LEU A 98 0.51 -9.13 -7.73
CA LEU A 98 -0.14 -7.85 -8.00
C LEU A 98 0.35 -7.19 -9.29
N ASP A 99 1.66 -7.23 -9.58
CA ASP A 99 2.22 -6.65 -10.80
C ASP A 99 1.77 -7.41 -12.06
N TYR A 100 1.54 -8.72 -11.96
CA TYR A 100 1.07 -9.53 -13.09
C TYR A 100 -0.44 -9.48 -13.29
N PHE A 101 -1.18 -9.03 -12.29
CA PHE A 101 -2.63 -8.95 -12.38
C PHE A 101 -3.03 -7.78 -13.28
N ASP A 102 -3.41 -8.09 -14.52
CA ASP A 102 -3.96 -7.13 -15.48
C ASP A 102 -5.20 -7.72 -16.18
N PRO A 103 -6.35 -7.67 -15.54
CA PRO A 103 -7.56 -8.30 -16.05
C PRO A 103 -8.00 -7.71 -17.39
N PHE A 104 -7.65 -6.46 -17.71
CA PHE A 104 -8.04 -5.83 -18.98
C PHE A 104 -7.20 -6.33 -20.17
N ASN A 105 -6.03 -6.91 -19.94
CA ASN A 105 -5.22 -7.56 -20.96
C ASN A 105 -5.54 -9.05 -21.15
N GLU A 106 -6.35 -9.65 -20.29
CA GLU A 106 -6.80 -11.03 -20.45
C GLU A 106 -7.88 -11.12 -21.55
N THR A 107 -7.67 -12.01 -22.51
CA THR A 107 -8.51 -12.15 -23.71
C THR A 107 -9.98 -12.49 -23.40
N ASP A 108 -10.24 -13.15 -22.28
CA ASP A 108 -11.56 -13.64 -21.88
C ASP A 108 -12.16 -12.87 -20.69
N PHE A 109 -11.46 -11.86 -20.15
CA PHE A 109 -11.95 -11.08 -19.00
C PHE A 109 -13.33 -10.47 -19.26
N ILE A 110 -13.50 -9.82 -20.40
CA ILE A 110 -14.77 -9.17 -20.79
C ILE A 110 -15.87 -10.20 -20.91
N GLU A 111 -15.61 -11.35 -21.54
CA GLU A 111 -16.58 -12.45 -21.66
C GLU A 111 -16.95 -13.01 -20.28
N ARG A 112 -15.99 -13.31 -19.43
CA ARG A 112 -16.23 -13.80 -18.06
C ARG A 112 -17.03 -12.79 -17.23
N MET A 113 -16.64 -11.51 -17.30
CA MET A 113 -17.33 -10.44 -16.59
C MET A 113 -18.76 -10.25 -17.10
N SER A 114 -19.00 -10.42 -18.41
CA SER A 114 -20.35 -10.32 -18.98
C SER A 114 -21.32 -11.39 -18.43
N LYS A 115 -20.81 -12.55 -18.03
CA LYS A 115 -21.59 -13.65 -17.42
C LYS A 115 -21.88 -13.45 -15.93
N SER A 116 -21.18 -12.54 -15.26
CA SER A 116 -21.40 -12.25 -13.83
C SER A 116 -22.81 -11.72 -13.59
N LYS A 117 -23.46 -12.21 -12.54
CA LYS A 117 -24.76 -11.73 -12.06
C LYS A 117 -24.65 -10.85 -10.81
N SER A 118 -23.44 -10.51 -10.41
CA SER A 118 -23.18 -9.70 -9.23
C SER A 118 -23.60 -8.25 -9.45
N ARG A 119 -24.03 -7.61 -8.38
CA ARG A 119 -24.11 -6.15 -8.27
C ARG A 119 -22.77 -5.63 -7.76
N PHE A 120 -22.37 -4.45 -8.21
CA PHE A 120 -21.08 -3.86 -7.90
C PHE A 120 -21.28 -2.53 -7.17
N LEU A 121 -20.58 -2.36 -6.07
CA LEU A 121 -20.37 -1.05 -5.44
C LEU A 121 -18.87 -0.75 -5.51
N VAL A 122 -18.51 0.31 -6.24
CA VAL A 122 -17.14 0.77 -6.37
C VAL A 122 -17.01 2.07 -5.56
N ILE A 123 -16.05 2.10 -4.65
CA ILE A 123 -15.77 3.27 -3.81
C ILE A 123 -14.34 3.70 -4.02
N SER A 124 -14.11 5.00 -4.16
CA SER A 124 -12.77 5.60 -4.18
C SER A 124 -12.70 6.81 -3.25
N PHE A 125 -11.48 7.21 -2.90
CA PHE A 125 -11.24 8.35 -2.02
C PHE A 125 -10.41 9.42 -2.75
N THR A 126 -10.77 10.68 -2.59
CA THR A 126 -10.17 11.78 -3.37
C THR A 126 -8.67 11.93 -3.18
N SER A 127 -8.14 11.59 -2.00
CA SER A 127 -6.72 11.71 -1.65
C SER A 127 -5.91 10.41 -1.86
N ASP A 128 -6.53 9.35 -2.34
CA ASP A 128 -5.81 8.10 -2.65
C ASP A 128 -4.96 8.29 -3.92
N TRP A 129 -3.69 8.61 -3.72
CA TRP A 129 -2.74 8.80 -4.81
C TRP A 129 -2.07 7.49 -5.25
N ARG A 130 -2.20 6.41 -4.44
CA ARG A 130 -1.73 5.07 -4.78
C ARG A 130 -2.67 4.39 -5.78
N PHE A 131 -3.97 4.49 -5.54
CA PHE A 131 -5.05 4.02 -6.41
C PHE A 131 -6.04 5.16 -6.66
N PRO A 132 -5.68 6.13 -7.50
CA PRO A 132 -6.46 7.34 -7.67
C PRO A 132 -7.86 7.04 -8.25
N PRO A 133 -8.87 7.88 -7.97
CA PRO A 133 -10.26 7.71 -8.40
C PRO A 133 -10.44 7.35 -9.87
N LYS A 134 -9.56 7.89 -10.73
CA LYS A 134 -9.55 7.58 -12.17
C LYS A 134 -9.48 6.08 -12.46
N ARG A 135 -8.76 5.29 -11.65
CA ARG A 135 -8.67 3.82 -11.82
C ARG A 135 -9.99 3.13 -11.49
N SER A 136 -10.67 3.59 -10.44
CA SER A 136 -12.02 3.13 -10.11
C SER A 136 -13.03 3.48 -11.20
N GLU A 137 -12.94 4.68 -11.77
CA GLU A 137 -13.78 5.10 -12.89
C GLU A 137 -13.59 4.23 -14.15
N GLU A 138 -12.38 3.77 -14.44
CA GLU A 138 -12.09 2.85 -15.55
C GLU A 138 -12.83 1.52 -15.35
N ILE A 139 -12.86 0.99 -14.13
CA ILE A 139 -13.62 -0.21 -13.75
C ILE A 139 -15.11 0.05 -13.94
N VAL A 140 -15.64 1.14 -13.41
CA VAL A 140 -17.07 1.51 -13.50
C VAL A 140 -17.50 1.64 -14.95
N LYS A 141 -16.74 2.35 -15.78
CA LYS A 141 -17.03 2.51 -17.21
C LYS A 141 -17.09 1.16 -17.94
N THR A 142 -16.24 0.23 -17.58
CA THR A 142 -16.25 -1.12 -18.15
C THR A 142 -17.51 -1.89 -17.72
N LEU A 143 -17.85 -1.84 -16.44
CA LEU A 143 -19.07 -2.49 -15.92
C LEU A 143 -20.35 -1.93 -16.56
N ILE A 144 -20.42 -0.61 -16.75
CA ILE A 144 -21.55 0.04 -17.46
C ILE A 144 -21.65 -0.45 -18.91
N LYS A 145 -20.52 -0.50 -19.65
CA LYS A 145 -20.51 -1.02 -21.03
C LYS A 145 -20.98 -2.47 -21.13
N LEU A 146 -20.80 -3.25 -20.06
CA LEU A 146 -21.25 -4.64 -19.96
C LEU A 146 -22.69 -4.76 -19.39
N ASN A 147 -23.41 -3.65 -19.25
CA ASN A 147 -24.77 -3.59 -18.69
C ASN A 147 -24.85 -4.23 -17.29
N LYS A 148 -23.83 -4.01 -16.44
CA LYS A 148 -23.84 -4.49 -15.06
C LYS A 148 -24.51 -3.49 -14.13
N ASP A 149 -25.17 -4.02 -13.09
CA ASP A 149 -25.68 -3.21 -11.99
C ASP A 149 -24.49 -2.71 -11.17
N VAL A 150 -24.15 -1.45 -11.33
CA VAL A 150 -22.99 -0.81 -10.69
C VAL A 150 -23.35 0.54 -10.10
N SER A 151 -22.95 0.73 -8.85
CA SER A 151 -22.96 2.04 -8.17
C SER A 151 -21.54 2.51 -7.93
N TYR A 152 -21.31 3.81 -8.03
CA TYR A 152 -20.01 4.42 -7.80
C TYR A 152 -20.12 5.59 -6.83
N ALA A 153 -19.21 5.64 -5.85
CA ALA A 153 -19.06 6.77 -4.95
C ALA A 153 -17.58 7.19 -4.87
N CYS A 154 -17.32 8.48 -5.08
CA CYS A 154 -16.03 9.08 -4.81
C CYS A 154 -16.14 9.89 -3.52
N ILE A 155 -15.54 9.41 -2.44
CA ILE A 155 -15.64 9.99 -1.11
C ILE A 155 -14.55 11.03 -0.92
N LYS A 156 -14.93 12.25 -0.52
CA LYS A 156 -13.96 13.28 -0.15
C LYS A 156 -13.28 12.88 1.17
N SER A 157 -11.97 12.72 1.14
CA SER A 157 -11.17 12.34 2.30
C SER A 157 -9.75 12.87 2.13
N ASP A 158 -9.07 13.15 3.23
CA ASP A 158 -7.65 13.47 3.33
C ASP A 158 -6.80 12.27 3.83
N GLY A 159 -7.42 11.10 4.06
CA GLY A 159 -6.78 9.93 4.66
C GLY A 159 -5.82 9.16 3.74
N GLY A 160 -5.74 9.50 2.44
CA GLY A 160 -4.94 8.75 1.48
C GLY A 160 -5.55 7.39 1.14
N HIS A 161 -4.69 6.40 0.87
CA HIS A 161 -5.13 5.03 0.61
C HIS A 161 -5.80 4.40 1.83
N ASP A 162 -5.32 4.70 3.03
CA ASP A 162 -5.87 4.16 4.28
C ASP A 162 -7.22 4.77 4.67
N ALA A 163 -7.77 5.69 3.88
CA ALA A 163 -9.05 6.35 4.16
C ALA A 163 -10.20 5.36 4.43
N PHE A 164 -10.20 4.19 3.77
CA PHE A 164 -11.22 3.15 3.96
C PHE A 164 -11.15 2.47 5.34
N LEU A 165 -10.05 2.62 6.06
CA LEU A 165 -9.85 2.12 7.43
C LEU A 165 -10.17 3.17 8.50
N MET A 166 -10.36 4.42 8.09
CA MET A 166 -10.59 5.53 9.00
C MET A 166 -12.09 5.82 9.14
N LYS A 167 -12.51 6.22 10.34
CA LYS A 167 -13.88 6.70 10.52
C LYS A 167 -14.12 7.94 9.66
N ASN A 168 -15.14 7.89 8.83
CA ASN A 168 -15.55 8.99 7.97
C ASN A 168 -17.08 9.00 7.90
N ASP A 169 -17.70 10.10 8.31
CA ASP A 169 -19.17 10.25 8.42
C ASP A 169 -19.90 10.15 7.06
N ASN A 170 -19.16 10.25 5.93
CA ASN A 170 -19.70 10.06 4.58
C ASN A 170 -19.58 8.61 4.08
N TYR A 171 -18.98 7.72 4.88
CA TYR A 171 -18.69 6.35 4.46
C TYR A 171 -19.29 5.29 5.41
N PHE A 172 -19.41 5.60 6.71
CA PHE A 172 -20.04 4.77 7.74
C PHE A 172 -21.25 5.47 8.35
#